data_e148a5b4671fcab005a914f308edf19f
#
_entry.id   e148a5b4671fcab005a914f308edf19f
#
_cell.length_a   1.000
_cell.length_b   1.000
_cell.length_c   1.000
_cell.angle_alpha   90.00
_cell.angle_beta   90.00
_cell.angle_gamma   90.00
#
_symmetry.space_group_name_H-M   'P 1'
#
loop_
_entity.id
_entity.type
_entity.pdbx_description
1 polymer ?
#
loop_
_entity_poly.entity_id
_entity_poly.type
_entity_poly.pdbx_seq_one_letter_code
_entity_poly.pdbx_strand_id
1 'polypeptide(L)'
;MQNVAKQNTTQKNMAHQNIAQKTQTPLIDYLLRLGDSALVLGQRHAQLCGKAPALEEEMALMNVGLDLFGQARNWLGYAAELMAAELMTGKIDADHLAFRRDAQDFRNLLIVEQPNGDFADIMGRQFLFDAWHVHLLDGLAQSSDPRIAEVAAKSLKEATYHLRRSSEWVIRLGDGTEESHTRMQRALDNLWQFTGELVQFDEIDQAMLEAGIAPAPETLVTRWKATVEEVLEEATLERPSYDAWMYTGGKVGHHTEHLGFLLAEMQYLPRTYPDATVW
;
A
#
# COMPACT_ATOMS: atom_id res chain seq x y z
N MET A 1 -43.02 29.30 -15.11
CA MET A 1 -42.26 28.06 -15.44
C MET A 1 -40.74 28.23 -15.37
N GLN A 2 -40.14 29.34 -15.75
CA GLN A 2 -38.67 29.54 -15.69
C GLN A 2 -38.05 29.57 -14.28
N ASN A 3 -38.78 30.00 -13.24
CA ASN A 3 -38.26 30.04 -11.87
C ASN A 3 -38.17 28.65 -11.18
N VAL A 4 -39.06 27.73 -11.52
CA VAL A 4 -39.06 26.35 -10.97
C VAL A 4 -37.90 25.54 -11.57
N ALA A 5 -37.60 25.75 -12.84
CA ALA A 5 -36.47 25.06 -13.49
C ALA A 5 -35.10 25.52 -12.92
N LYS A 6 -34.95 26.82 -12.62
CA LYS A 6 -33.72 27.34 -11.97
C LYS A 6 -33.55 26.84 -10.54
N GLN A 7 -34.63 26.77 -9.75
CA GLN A 7 -34.57 26.24 -8.38
C GLN A 7 -34.20 24.73 -8.35
N ASN A 8 -34.76 23.93 -9.26
CA ASN A 8 -34.41 22.52 -9.37
C ASN A 8 -32.94 22.26 -9.80
N THR A 9 -32.42 23.14 -10.69
CA THR A 9 -31.01 23.04 -11.10
C THR A 9 -30.06 23.43 -9.97
N THR A 10 -30.40 24.44 -9.18
CA THR A 10 -29.61 24.87 -8.02
C THR A 10 -29.61 23.83 -6.90
N GLN A 11 -30.75 23.19 -6.61
CA GLN A 11 -30.87 22.13 -5.64
C GLN A 11 -30.08 20.86 -6.06
N LYS A 12 -30.16 20.49 -7.35
CA LYS A 12 -29.34 19.38 -7.88
C LYS A 12 -27.84 19.69 -7.80
N ASN A 13 -27.42 20.90 -8.13
CA ASN A 13 -26.02 21.30 -8.02
C ASN A 13 -25.52 21.35 -6.57
N MET A 14 -26.34 21.80 -5.61
CA MET A 14 -26.01 21.75 -4.19
C MET A 14 -25.95 20.31 -3.65
N ALA A 15 -26.85 19.43 -4.10
CA ALA A 15 -26.82 18.02 -3.72
C ALA A 15 -25.56 17.32 -4.29
N HIS A 16 -25.19 17.58 -5.54
CA HIS A 16 -23.94 17.08 -6.12
C HIS A 16 -22.68 17.63 -5.44
N GLN A 17 -22.67 18.93 -5.08
CA GLN A 17 -21.55 19.52 -4.33
C GLN A 17 -21.43 18.96 -2.92
N ASN A 18 -22.55 18.72 -2.21
CA ASN A 18 -22.54 18.11 -0.88
C ASN A 18 -22.09 16.64 -0.90
N ILE A 19 -22.44 15.89 -1.96
CA ILE A 19 -21.97 14.50 -2.15
C ILE A 19 -20.48 14.52 -2.46
N ALA A 20 -20.00 15.39 -3.35
CA ALA A 20 -18.59 15.53 -3.68
C ALA A 20 -17.74 15.93 -2.47
N GLN A 21 -18.16 16.89 -1.65
CA GLN A 21 -17.46 17.26 -0.41
C GLN A 21 -17.43 16.13 0.64
N LYS A 22 -18.51 15.33 0.74
CA LYS A 22 -18.58 14.21 1.68
C LYS A 22 -17.67 13.05 1.28
N THR A 23 -17.28 12.94 0.01
CA THR A 23 -16.42 11.86 -0.52
C THR A 23 -14.96 12.28 -0.55
N GLN A 24 -14.62 13.55 -0.46
CA GLN A 24 -13.26 14.06 -0.67
C GLN A 24 -12.32 13.67 0.48
N THR A 25 -12.74 13.82 1.73
CA THR A 25 -11.93 13.42 2.89
C THR A 25 -11.65 11.91 2.94
N PRO A 26 -12.63 11.01 2.77
CA PRO A 26 -12.37 9.56 2.65
C PRO A 26 -11.47 9.20 1.48
N LEU A 27 -11.59 9.88 0.34
CA LEU A 27 -10.73 9.65 -0.81
C LEU A 27 -9.27 10.03 -0.52
N ILE A 28 -9.04 11.16 0.15
CA ILE A 28 -7.69 11.57 0.56
C ILE A 28 -7.07 10.51 1.47
N ASP A 29 -7.80 10.07 2.51
CA ASP A 29 -7.31 9.04 3.42
C ASP A 29 -7.01 7.73 2.69
N TYR A 30 -7.87 7.32 1.76
CA TYR A 30 -7.66 6.12 0.96
C TYR A 30 -6.40 6.22 0.08
N LEU A 31 -6.18 7.37 -0.57
CA LEU A 31 -4.98 7.63 -1.37
C LEU A 31 -3.71 7.65 -0.51
N LEU A 32 -3.79 8.18 0.73
CA LEU A 32 -2.69 8.13 1.69
C LEU A 32 -2.36 6.68 2.06
N ARG A 33 -3.35 5.81 2.32
CA ARG A 33 -3.12 4.38 2.59
C ARG A 33 -2.37 3.68 1.48
N LEU A 34 -2.78 3.92 0.22
CA LEU A 34 -2.11 3.37 -0.97
C LEU A 34 -0.69 3.90 -1.11
N GLY A 35 -0.54 5.23 -1.03
CA GLY A 35 0.74 5.90 -1.21
C GLY A 35 1.75 5.60 -0.12
N ASP A 36 1.32 5.63 1.14
CA ASP A 36 2.19 5.37 2.29
C ASP A 36 2.65 3.92 2.33
N SER A 37 1.76 2.96 2.01
CA SER A 37 2.14 1.54 1.95
C SER A 37 3.20 1.28 0.88
N ALA A 38 3.03 1.87 -0.31
CA ALA A 38 4.02 1.77 -1.37
C ALA A 38 5.34 2.46 -1.00
N LEU A 39 5.29 3.66 -0.40
CA LEU A 39 6.46 4.42 0.04
C LEU A 39 7.27 3.66 1.09
N VAL A 40 6.63 3.17 2.13
CA VAL A 40 7.28 2.48 3.25
C VAL A 40 7.89 1.16 2.78
N LEU A 41 7.18 0.36 1.96
CA LEU A 41 7.73 -0.87 1.41
C LEU A 41 8.89 -0.59 0.44
N GLY A 42 8.79 0.43 -0.41
CA GLY A 42 9.88 0.88 -1.27
C GLY A 42 11.12 1.28 -0.46
N GLN A 43 10.95 1.99 0.66
CA GLN A 43 12.05 2.36 1.55
C GLN A 43 12.68 1.13 2.24
N ARG A 44 11.88 0.11 2.60
CA ARG A 44 12.42 -1.17 3.08
C ARG A 44 13.33 -1.84 2.04
N HIS A 45 12.94 -1.79 0.76
CA HIS A 45 13.81 -2.29 -0.31
C HIS A 45 15.08 -1.43 -0.47
N ALA A 46 14.99 -0.12 -0.41
CA ALA A 46 16.15 0.76 -0.48
C ALA A 46 17.19 0.47 0.62
N GLN A 47 16.76 0.06 1.83
CA GLN A 47 17.67 -0.36 2.91
C GLN A 47 18.46 -1.64 2.60
N LEU A 48 18.07 -2.40 1.57
CA LEU A 48 18.75 -3.63 1.15
C LEU A 48 19.88 -3.40 0.16
N CYS A 49 20.07 -2.17 -0.31
CA CYS A 49 21.14 -1.83 -1.24
C CYS A 49 22.51 -2.22 -0.64
N GLY A 50 23.24 -3.07 -1.34
CA GLY A 50 24.51 -3.66 -0.88
C GLY A 50 24.37 -4.81 0.14
N LYS A 51 23.17 -5.35 0.37
CA LYS A 51 22.92 -6.40 1.40
C LYS A 51 22.20 -7.63 0.87
N ALA A 52 21.82 -7.67 -0.39
CA ALA A 52 21.14 -8.84 -0.96
C ALA A 52 22.10 -10.03 -1.13
N PRO A 53 21.57 -11.27 -1.16
CA PRO A 53 22.41 -12.47 -1.20
C PRO A 53 23.16 -12.66 -2.52
N ALA A 54 22.71 -12.04 -3.60
CA ALA A 54 23.32 -12.08 -4.93
C ALA A 54 23.02 -10.77 -5.67
N LEU A 55 23.89 -10.43 -6.64
CA LEU A 55 23.78 -9.19 -7.42
C LEU A 55 22.43 -9.12 -8.19
N GLU A 56 22.03 -10.24 -8.76
CA GLU A 56 20.77 -10.34 -9.52
C GLU A 56 19.56 -10.06 -8.63
N GLU A 57 19.59 -10.55 -7.39
CA GLU A 57 18.53 -10.32 -6.41
C GLU A 57 18.53 -8.87 -5.92
N GLU A 58 19.70 -8.29 -5.73
CA GLU A 58 19.82 -6.87 -5.38
C GLU A 58 19.20 -5.99 -6.47
N MET A 59 19.56 -6.23 -7.73
CA MET A 59 19.01 -5.49 -8.86
C MET A 59 17.49 -5.64 -8.94
N ALA A 60 16.97 -6.85 -8.75
CA ALA A 60 15.54 -7.11 -8.77
C ALA A 60 14.81 -6.39 -7.62
N LEU A 61 15.33 -6.45 -6.40
CA LEU A 61 14.76 -5.77 -5.23
C LEU A 61 14.78 -4.25 -5.39
N MET A 62 15.88 -3.69 -5.96
CA MET A 62 15.95 -2.25 -6.23
C MET A 62 14.93 -1.81 -7.29
N ASN A 63 14.70 -2.61 -8.33
CA ASN A 63 13.67 -2.33 -9.35
C ASN A 63 12.27 -2.36 -8.73
N VAL A 64 11.94 -3.37 -7.89
CA VAL A 64 10.69 -3.40 -7.13
C VAL A 64 10.54 -2.14 -6.27
N GLY A 65 11.60 -1.73 -5.58
CA GLY A 65 11.61 -0.50 -4.79
C GLY A 65 11.33 0.76 -5.62
N LEU A 66 11.92 0.87 -6.82
CA LEU A 66 11.70 2.00 -7.73
C LEU A 66 10.25 2.03 -8.26
N ASP A 67 9.68 0.87 -8.60
CA ASP A 67 8.27 0.77 -9.01
C ASP A 67 7.35 1.24 -7.87
N LEU A 68 7.60 0.79 -6.63
CA LEU A 68 6.85 1.20 -5.46
C LEU A 68 6.96 2.71 -5.17
N PHE A 69 8.13 3.32 -5.34
CA PHE A 69 8.28 4.78 -5.26
C PHE A 69 7.51 5.50 -6.36
N GLY A 70 7.49 4.96 -7.57
CA GLY A 70 6.67 5.47 -8.67
C GLY A 70 5.18 5.45 -8.34
N GLN A 71 4.69 4.37 -7.76
CA GLN A 71 3.31 4.22 -7.29
C GLN A 71 3.01 5.19 -6.14
N ALA A 72 3.88 5.26 -5.13
CA ALA A 72 3.74 6.20 -4.02
C ALA A 72 3.61 7.64 -4.51
N ARG A 73 4.48 8.06 -5.43
CA ARG A 73 4.45 9.40 -6.03
C ARG A 73 3.11 9.70 -6.71
N ASN A 74 2.54 8.73 -7.42
CA ASN A 74 1.26 8.91 -8.10
C ASN A 74 0.10 9.07 -7.10
N TRP A 75 0.02 8.19 -6.10
CA TRP A 75 -1.04 8.22 -5.08
C TRP A 75 -0.95 9.45 -4.18
N LEU A 76 0.25 9.71 -3.61
CA LEU A 76 0.47 10.88 -2.76
C LEU A 76 0.35 12.18 -3.53
N GLY A 77 0.74 12.22 -4.81
CA GLY A 77 0.55 13.39 -5.67
C GLY A 77 -0.93 13.72 -5.84
N TYR A 78 -1.77 12.72 -6.05
CA TYR A 78 -3.22 12.94 -6.15
C TYR A 78 -3.82 13.37 -4.80
N ALA A 79 -3.44 12.74 -3.70
CA ALA A 79 -3.86 13.16 -2.36
C ALA A 79 -3.47 14.62 -2.09
N ALA A 80 -2.23 15.01 -2.42
CA ALA A 80 -1.72 16.36 -2.23
C ALA A 80 -2.51 17.42 -3.01
N GLU A 81 -2.87 17.14 -4.25
CA GLU A 81 -3.69 18.02 -5.06
C GLU A 81 -5.09 18.24 -4.46
N LEU A 82 -5.73 17.17 -3.98
CA LEU A 82 -7.03 17.25 -3.31
C LEU A 82 -6.93 18.05 -1.99
N MET A 83 -5.90 17.77 -1.17
CA MET A 83 -5.64 18.51 0.08
C MET A 83 -5.36 19.99 -0.18
N ALA A 84 -4.57 20.33 -1.20
CA ALA A 84 -4.28 21.71 -1.56
C ALA A 84 -5.53 22.47 -1.98
N ALA A 85 -6.44 21.80 -2.69
CA ALA A 85 -7.73 22.37 -3.07
C ALA A 85 -8.65 22.64 -1.86
N GLU A 86 -8.71 21.71 -0.89
CA GLU A 86 -9.49 21.88 0.34
C GLU A 86 -8.95 23.00 1.23
N LEU A 87 -7.65 23.03 1.44
CA LEU A 87 -6.99 23.97 2.36
C LEU A 87 -6.71 25.33 1.71
N MET A 88 -7.02 25.50 0.42
CA MET A 88 -6.69 26.70 -0.36
C MET A 88 -5.20 27.09 -0.25
N THR A 89 -4.30 26.10 -0.09
CA THR A 89 -2.85 26.31 0.00
C THR A 89 -2.16 25.67 -1.21
N GLY A 90 -1.28 26.41 -1.88
CA GLY A 90 -0.57 25.92 -3.06
C GLY A 90 0.75 25.17 -2.78
N LYS A 91 0.99 24.69 -1.54
CA LYS A 91 2.32 24.22 -1.11
C LYS A 91 2.39 22.75 -0.67
N ILE A 92 1.35 21.96 -0.88
CA ILE A 92 1.36 20.54 -0.53
C ILE A 92 1.60 19.75 -1.82
N ASP A 93 2.63 18.93 -1.84
CA ASP A 93 2.98 18.01 -2.93
C ASP A 93 3.28 16.61 -2.37
N ALA A 94 3.59 15.65 -3.26
CA ALA A 94 3.92 14.29 -2.87
C ALA A 94 5.13 14.23 -1.93
N ASP A 95 6.15 15.06 -2.17
CA ASP A 95 7.37 15.10 -1.34
C ASP A 95 7.07 15.66 0.05
N HIS A 96 6.18 16.66 0.15
CA HIS A 96 5.70 17.13 1.45
C HIS A 96 5.03 15.99 2.24
N LEU A 97 4.15 15.22 1.59
CA LEU A 97 3.46 14.10 2.23
C LEU A 97 4.43 12.95 2.58
N ALA A 98 5.47 12.71 1.79
CA ALA A 98 6.46 11.68 2.06
C ALA A 98 7.42 12.06 3.19
N PHE A 99 7.92 13.33 3.20
CA PHE A 99 9.10 13.69 3.99
C PHE A 99 8.82 14.66 5.14
N ARG A 100 7.58 15.16 5.32
CA ARG A 100 7.29 16.18 6.32
C ARG A 100 6.27 15.75 7.38
N ARG A 101 5.54 14.66 7.17
CA ARG A 101 4.57 14.13 8.13
C ARG A 101 5.26 13.36 9.26
N ASP A 102 4.69 13.40 10.44
CA ASP A 102 5.11 12.56 11.57
C ASP A 102 4.50 11.15 11.46
N ALA A 103 5.03 10.19 12.19
CA ALA A 103 4.62 8.78 12.08
C ALA A 103 3.11 8.59 12.24
N GLN A 104 2.49 9.30 13.19
CA GLN A 104 1.05 9.23 13.43
C GLN A 104 0.17 9.73 12.26
N ASP A 105 0.76 10.46 11.31
CA ASP A 105 0.06 10.97 10.13
C ASP A 105 0.15 10.02 8.93
N PHE A 106 0.97 8.97 9.03
CA PHE A 106 1.06 7.91 8.04
C PHE A 106 -0.14 6.96 8.14
N ARG A 107 -0.48 6.33 7.02
CA ARG A 107 -1.63 5.43 6.86
C ARG A 107 -1.27 4.09 6.24
N ASN A 108 0.02 3.74 6.27
CA ASN A 108 0.49 2.48 5.70
C ASN A 108 0.03 1.27 6.52
N LEU A 109 -0.10 0.14 5.83
CA LEU A 109 -0.34 -1.16 6.44
C LEU A 109 0.83 -1.57 7.35
N LEU A 110 0.56 -2.21 8.48
CA LEU A 110 1.59 -2.62 9.43
C LEU A 110 2.58 -3.64 8.87
N ILE A 111 2.14 -4.47 7.91
CA ILE A 111 3.02 -5.47 7.29
C ILE A 111 4.19 -4.82 6.54
N VAL A 112 3.99 -3.68 5.88
CA VAL A 112 5.03 -3.07 5.05
C VAL A 112 6.13 -2.38 5.86
N GLU A 113 5.88 -2.08 7.14
CA GLU A 113 6.87 -1.46 8.02
C GLU A 113 7.74 -2.46 8.78
N GLN A 114 7.45 -3.77 8.66
CA GLN A 114 8.23 -4.79 9.35
C GLN A 114 9.69 -4.80 8.88
N PRO A 115 10.66 -5.09 9.77
CA PRO A 115 12.09 -5.07 9.45
C PRO A 115 12.46 -6.11 8.39
N ASN A 116 13.59 -5.90 7.73
CA ASN A 116 14.03 -6.76 6.64
C ASN A 116 14.44 -8.16 7.11
N GLY A 117 15.00 -8.32 8.32
CA GLY A 117 15.44 -9.62 8.80
C GLY A 117 16.40 -10.34 7.84
N ASP A 118 16.18 -11.65 7.59
CA ASP A 118 16.87 -12.40 6.54
C ASP A 118 16.07 -12.40 5.21
N PHE A 119 16.59 -13.11 4.21
CA PHE A 119 15.96 -13.12 2.88
C PHE A 119 14.58 -13.78 2.87
N ALA A 120 14.30 -14.72 3.78
CA ALA A 120 12.97 -15.30 3.94
C ALA A 120 11.97 -14.27 4.52
N ASP A 121 12.39 -13.46 5.48
CA ASP A 121 11.55 -12.37 6.02
C ASP A 121 11.21 -11.34 4.93
N ILE A 122 12.20 -10.99 4.08
CA ILE A 122 12.00 -10.07 2.97
C ILE A 122 11.00 -10.62 1.96
N MET A 123 11.19 -11.87 1.53
CA MET A 123 10.34 -12.50 0.51
C MET A 123 8.95 -12.83 1.06
N GLY A 124 8.82 -13.25 2.30
CA GLY A 124 7.53 -13.49 2.95
C GLY A 124 6.70 -12.23 3.07
N ARG A 125 7.30 -11.12 3.53
CA ARG A 125 6.63 -9.81 3.59
C ARG A 125 6.20 -9.36 2.21
N GLN A 126 7.10 -9.43 1.23
CA GLN A 126 6.80 -9.01 -0.14
C GLN A 126 5.65 -9.84 -0.72
N PHE A 127 5.71 -11.16 -0.61
CA PHE A 127 4.70 -12.08 -1.12
C PHE A 127 3.30 -11.81 -0.52
N LEU A 128 3.20 -11.72 0.80
CA LEU A 128 1.91 -11.49 1.47
C LEU A 128 1.28 -10.14 1.04
N PHE A 129 2.10 -9.12 0.84
CA PHE A 129 1.66 -7.83 0.32
C PHE A 129 1.30 -7.91 -1.16
N ASP A 130 2.14 -8.51 -2.02
CA ASP A 130 1.94 -8.58 -3.47
C ASP A 130 0.67 -9.36 -3.82
N ALA A 131 0.41 -10.48 -3.12
CA ALA A 131 -0.78 -11.29 -3.30
C ALA A 131 -2.07 -10.50 -3.07
N TRP A 132 -2.05 -9.52 -2.17
CA TRP A 132 -3.14 -8.57 -1.95
C TRP A 132 -3.13 -7.43 -2.97
N HIS A 133 -1.97 -6.85 -3.20
CA HIS A 133 -1.80 -5.64 -3.99
C HIS A 133 -2.22 -5.82 -5.46
N VAL A 134 -1.88 -6.96 -6.07
CA VAL A 134 -2.32 -7.28 -7.44
C VAL A 134 -3.85 -7.27 -7.54
N HIS A 135 -4.55 -7.90 -6.61
CA HIS A 135 -6.01 -7.98 -6.66
C HIS A 135 -6.67 -6.64 -6.34
N LEU A 136 -6.07 -5.84 -5.46
CA LEU A 136 -6.50 -4.47 -5.20
C LEU A 136 -6.37 -3.61 -6.46
N LEU A 137 -5.20 -3.62 -7.11
CA LEU A 137 -4.95 -2.83 -8.32
C LEU A 137 -5.83 -3.27 -9.50
N ASP A 138 -6.11 -4.57 -9.65
CA ASP A 138 -7.04 -5.09 -10.65
C ASP A 138 -8.45 -4.51 -10.46
N GLY A 139 -8.91 -4.44 -9.21
CA GLY A 139 -10.17 -3.81 -8.88
C GLY A 139 -10.15 -2.29 -9.09
N LEU A 140 -9.11 -1.60 -8.63
CA LEU A 140 -8.94 -0.16 -8.80
C LEU A 140 -8.81 0.26 -10.28
N ALA A 141 -8.33 -0.61 -11.15
CA ALA A 141 -8.29 -0.35 -12.61
C ALA A 141 -9.69 -0.22 -13.22
N GLN A 142 -10.74 -0.64 -12.51
CA GLN A 142 -12.15 -0.47 -12.89
C GLN A 142 -12.83 0.68 -12.14
N SER A 143 -12.06 1.53 -11.44
CA SER A 143 -12.57 2.63 -10.63
C SER A 143 -13.43 3.61 -11.44
N SER A 144 -14.47 4.15 -10.79
CA SER A 144 -15.26 5.27 -11.33
C SER A 144 -14.44 6.57 -11.42
N ASP A 145 -13.33 6.69 -10.69
CA ASP A 145 -12.36 7.78 -10.80
C ASP A 145 -11.34 7.45 -11.90
N PRO A 146 -11.32 8.21 -13.03
CA PRO A 146 -10.44 7.90 -14.16
C PRO A 146 -8.95 7.95 -13.81
N ARG A 147 -8.55 8.82 -12.87
CA ARG A 147 -7.14 8.95 -12.48
C ARG A 147 -6.69 7.75 -11.65
N ILE A 148 -7.53 7.27 -10.73
CA ILE A 148 -7.27 6.05 -9.98
C ILE A 148 -7.20 4.86 -10.93
N ALA A 149 -8.14 4.73 -11.86
CA ALA A 149 -8.14 3.66 -12.85
C ALA A 149 -6.86 3.64 -13.71
N GLU A 150 -6.40 4.80 -14.17
CA GLU A 150 -5.18 4.91 -14.98
C GLU A 150 -3.92 4.51 -14.18
N VAL A 151 -3.76 5.06 -12.96
CA VAL A 151 -2.62 4.74 -12.09
C VAL A 151 -2.63 3.25 -11.74
N ALA A 152 -3.79 2.70 -11.37
CA ALA A 152 -3.94 1.28 -11.04
C ALA A 152 -3.62 0.36 -12.21
N ALA A 153 -4.12 0.66 -13.41
CA ALA A 153 -3.86 -0.14 -14.62
C ALA A 153 -2.38 -0.16 -15.01
N LYS A 154 -1.65 0.92 -14.77
CA LYS A 154 -0.19 0.97 -14.95
C LYS A 154 0.51 0.12 -13.88
N SER A 155 0.21 0.36 -12.61
CA SER A 155 0.82 -0.30 -11.45
C SER A 155 0.54 -1.80 -11.40
N LEU A 156 -0.60 -2.25 -11.93
CA LEU A 156 -0.97 -3.66 -12.02
C LEU A 156 0.05 -4.50 -12.80
N LYS A 157 0.65 -3.94 -13.84
CA LYS A 157 1.68 -4.64 -14.64
C LYS A 157 2.94 -4.88 -13.82
N GLU A 158 3.36 -3.87 -13.05
CA GLU A 158 4.50 -3.92 -12.15
C GLU A 158 4.22 -4.94 -11.02
N ALA A 159 3.08 -4.80 -10.33
CA ALA A 159 2.66 -5.68 -9.25
C ALA A 159 2.49 -7.15 -9.67
N THR A 160 2.06 -7.42 -10.90
CA THR A 160 1.99 -8.78 -11.45
C THR A 160 3.38 -9.42 -11.55
N TYR A 161 4.39 -8.66 -11.95
CA TYR A 161 5.78 -9.12 -11.92
C TYR A 161 6.28 -9.31 -10.49
N HIS A 162 5.96 -8.40 -9.58
CA HIS A 162 6.34 -8.51 -8.16
C HIS A 162 5.79 -9.78 -7.54
N LEU A 163 4.48 -10.05 -7.71
CA LEU A 163 3.84 -11.26 -7.19
C LEU A 163 4.48 -12.54 -7.75
N ARG A 164 4.68 -12.60 -9.07
CA ARG A 164 5.32 -13.76 -9.68
C ARG A 164 6.69 -14.03 -9.05
N ARG A 165 7.53 -12.99 -8.92
CA ARG A 165 8.87 -13.11 -8.36
C ARG A 165 8.84 -13.51 -6.89
N SER A 166 8.02 -12.86 -6.07
CA SER A 166 7.93 -13.15 -4.63
C SER A 166 7.37 -14.55 -4.37
N SER A 167 6.37 -15.00 -5.15
CA SER A 167 5.84 -16.37 -5.10
C SER A 167 6.90 -17.42 -5.46
N GLU A 168 7.63 -17.22 -6.57
CA GLU A 168 8.72 -18.12 -6.97
C GLU A 168 9.78 -18.27 -5.87
N TRP A 169 10.10 -17.20 -5.15
CA TRP A 169 11.05 -17.28 -4.05
C TRP A 169 10.47 -17.96 -2.81
N VAL A 170 9.21 -17.73 -2.45
CA VAL A 170 8.55 -18.44 -1.36
C VAL A 170 8.55 -19.95 -1.63
N ILE A 171 8.19 -20.35 -2.85
CA ILE A 171 8.19 -21.76 -3.28
C ILE A 171 9.60 -22.34 -3.20
N ARG A 172 10.61 -21.69 -3.78
CA ARG A 172 12.00 -22.16 -3.76
C ARG A 172 12.59 -22.30 -2.36
N LEU A 173 12.22 -21.39 -1.44
CA LEU A 173 12.71 -21.45 -0.06
C LEU A 173 11.95 -22.51 0.73
N GLY A 174 10.64 -22.66 0.51
CA GLY A 174 9.81 -23.65 1.20
C GLY A 174 10.09 -25.07 0.77
N ASP A 175 10.16 -25.34 -0.52
CA ASP A 175 10.46 -26.70 -1.09
C ASP A 175 11.97 -26.93 -1.30
N GLY A 176 12.82 -26.15 -0.66
CA GLY A 176 14.27 -26.22 -0.83
C GLY A 176 14.95 -27.13 0.18
N THR A 177 15.91 -26.58 0.93
CA THR A 177 16.61 -27.29 2.00
C THR A 177 15.82 -27.20 3.31
N GLU A 178 16.09 -28.10 4.26
CA GLU A 178 15.53 -28.04 5.61
C GLU A 178 15.78 -26.67 6.28
N GLU A 179 16.95 -26.08 6.07
CA GLU A 179 17.28 -24.75 6.58
C GLU A 179 16.42 -23.67 5.93
N SER A 180 16.29 -23.63 4.60
CA SER A 180 15.48 -22.62 3.91
C SER A 180 14.00 -22.76 4.23
N HIS A 181 13.48 -23.99 4.32
CA HIS A 181 12.13 -24.30 4.74
C HIS A 181 11.84 -23.75 6.15
N THR A 182 12.71 -24.08 7.12
CA THR A 182 12.56 -23.61 8.51
C THR A 182 12.58 -22.10 8.61
N ARG A 183 13.45 -21.41 7.85
CA ARG A 183 13.51 -19.95 7.82
C ARG A 183 12.26 -19.33 7.19
N MET A 184 11.77 -19.92 6.09
CA MET A 184 10.58 -19.41 5.40
C MET A 184 9.33 -19.61 6.24
N GLN A 185 9.16 -20.77 6.88
CA GLN A 185 8.05 -21.02 7.80
C GLN A 185 8.08 -20.05 8.98
N ARG A 186 9.23 -19.86 9.62
CA ARG A 186 9.39 -18.88 10.69
C ARG A 186 9.02 -17.47 10.23
N ALA A 187 9.48 -17.06 9.05
CA ALA A 187 9.17 -15.74 8.50
C ALA A 187 7.65 -15.56 8.29
N LEU A 188 7.01 -16.59 7.73
CA LEU A 188 5.56 -16.61 7.54
C LEU A 188 4.81 -16.50 8.87
N ASP A 189 5.18 -17.29 9.87
CA ASP A 189 4.56 -17.30 11.20
C ASP A 189 4.67 -15.92 11.89
N ASN A 190 5.85 -15.29 11.77
CA ASN A 190 6.10 -13.96 12.36
C ASN A 190 5.34 -12.84 11.65
N LEU A 191 5.21 -12.92 10.33
CA LEU A 191 4.57 -11.89 9.51
C LEU A 191 3.04 -12.00 9.50
N TRP A 192 2.51 -13.20 9.76
CA TRP A 192 1.09 -13.49 9.63
C TRP A 192 0.20 -12.56 10.47
N GLN A 193 0.61 -12.26 11.68
CA GLN A 193 -0.11 -11.38 12.59
C GLN A 193 -0.29 -9.93 12.06
N PHE A 194 0.46 -9.53 11.03
CA PHE A 194 0.36 -8.21 10.39
C PHE A 194 -0.48 -8.22 9.10
N THR A 195 -1.03 -9.37 8.71
CA THR A 195 -1.87 -9.47 7.51
C THR A 195 -3.32 -9.04 7.74
N GLY A 196 -3.73 -8.84 8.99
CA GLY A 196 -5.11 -8.50 9.35
C GLY A 196 -5.66 -7.31 8.58
N GLU A 197 -4.88 -6.26 8.39
CA GLU A 197 -5.30 -5.04 7.68
C GLU A 197 -5.49 -5.22 6.18
N LEU A 198 -4.92 -6.30 5.59
CA LEU A 198 -5.14 -6.65 4.18
C LEU A 198 -6.57 -7.13 3.93
N VAL A 199 -7.20 -7.71 4.95
CA VAL A 199 -8.51 -8.38 4.86
C VAL A 199 -9.59 -7.77 5.76
N GLN A 200 -9.24 -6.77 6.58
CA GLN A 200 -10.17 -5.99 7.39
C GLN A 200 -10.46 -4.65 6.73
N PHE A 201 -11.73 -4.31 6.66
CA PHE A 201 -12.22 -3.11 5.98
C PHE A 201 -12.92 -2.22 6.99
N ASP A 202 -12.77 -0.91 6.82
CA ASP A 202 -13.33 0.12 7.68
C ASP A 202 -14.26 1.07 6.92
N GLU A 203 -14.65 2.16 7.58
CA GLU A 203 -15.57 3.16 7.02
C GLU A 203 -15.01 3.83 5.74
N ILE A 204 -13.69 3.98 5.64
CA ILE A 204 -13.05 4.57 4.45
C ILE A 204 -13.14 3.59 3.27
N ASP A 205 -12.83 2.31 3.50
CA ASP A 205 -12.95 1.27 2.49
C ASP A 205 -14.40 1.15 1.99
N GLN A 206 -15.38 1.21 2.91
CA GLN A 206 -16.80 1.18 2.59
C GLN A 206 -17.23 2.42 1.78
N ALA A 207 -16.78 3.62 2.15
CA ALA A 207 -17.08 4.84 1.41
C ALA A 207 -16.53 4.79 -0.02
N MET A 208 -15.34 4.20 -0.22
CA MET A 208 -14.75 4.04 -1.55
C MET A 208 -15.48 2.98 -2.38
N LEU A 209 -15.98 1.91 -1.77
CA LEU A 209 -16.84 0.94 -2.44
C LEU A 209 -18.15 1.59 -2.90
N GLU A 210 -18.83 2.34 -2.03
CA GLU A 210 -20.10 3.01 -2.34
C GLU A 210 -19.94 4.08 -3.44
N ALA A 211 -18.78 4.71 -3.51
CA ALA A 211 -18.41 5.64 -4.58
C ALA A 211 -18.06 4.94 -5.91
N GLY A 212 -17.98 3.62 -5.93
CA GLY A 212 -17.53 2.86 -7.09
C GLY A 212 -16.04 2.99 -7.38
N ILE A 213 -15.24 3.40 -6.38
CA ILE A 213 -13.79 3.63 -6.51
C ILE A 213 -13.01 2.35 -6.20
N ALA A 214 -13.30 1.70 -5.07
CA ALA A 214 -12.60 0.50 -4.61
C ALA A 214 -13.36 -0.79 -4.95
N PRO A 215 -12.65 -1.93 -5.10
CA PRO A 215 -13.30 -3.23 -5.28
C PRO A 215 -14.05 -3.67 -4.02
N ALA A 216 -14.99 -4.62 -4.21
CA ALA A 216 -15.71 -5.23 -3.09
C ALA A 216 -14.75 -5.99 -2.15
N PRO A 217 -14.82 -5.74 -0.83
CA PRO A 217 -13.96 -6.37 0.16
C PRO A 217 -13.94 -7.90 0.09
N GLU A 218 -15.11 -8.53 -0.04
CA GLU A 218 -15.24 -9.99 -0.07
C GLU A 218 -14.52 -10.61 -1.27
N THR A 219 -14.54 -9.92 -2.41
CA THR A 219 -13.82 -10.35 -3.62
C THR A 219 -12.30 -10.28 -3.38
N LEU A 220 -11.82 -9.19 -2.79
CA LEU A 220 -10.41 -9.01 -2.49
C LEU A 220 -9.90 -10.07 -1.51
N VAL A 221 -10.62 -10.29 -0.41
CA VAL A 221 -10.30 -11.33 0.59
C VAL A 221 -10.25 -12.72 -0.03
N THR A 222 -11.27 -13.06 -0.83
CA THR A 222 -11.37 -14.39 -1.45
C THR A 222 -10.19 -14.64 -2.40
N ARG A 223 -9.85 -13.65 -3.23
CA ARG A 223 -8.74 -13.76 -4.19
C ARG A 223 -7.38 -13.81 -3.49
N TRP A 224 -7.18 -12.97 -2.46
CA TRP A 224 -5.96 -13.00 -1.65
C TRP A 224 -5.72 -14.35 -1.00
N LYS A 225 -6.77 -14.89 -0.33
CA LYS A 225 -6.69 -16.21 0.30
C LYS A 225 -6.34 -17.31 -0.70
N ALA A 226 -7.00 -17.33 -1.86
CA ALA A 226 -6.74 -18.30 -2.90
C ALA A 226 -5.28 -18.26 -3.40
N THR A 227 -4.76 -17.04 -3.66
CA THR A 227 -3.36 -16.87 -4.09
C THR A 227 -2.37 -17.33 -3.00
N VAL A 228 -2.64 -16.99 -1.73
CA VAL A 228 -1.78 -17.38 -0.62
C VAL A 228 -1.80 -18.91 -0.43
N GLU A 229 -2.98 -19.53 -0.45
CA GLU A 229 -3.14 -20.97 -0.28
C GLU A 229 -2.44 -21.76 -1.40
N GLU A 230 -2.60 -21.35 -2.65
CA GLU A 230 -1.95 -21.97 -3.81
C GLU A 230 -0.42 -21.97 -3.67
N VAL A 231 0.17 -20.81 -3.35
CA VAL A 231 1.62 -20.67 -3.25
C VAL A 231 2.19 -21.40 -2.04
N LEU A 232 1.51 -21.38 -0.89
CA LEU A 232 1.97 -22.05 0.31
C LEU A 232 1.87 -23.58 0.19
N GLU A 233 0.84 -24.11 -0.50
CA GLU A 233 0.72 -25.53 -0.81
C GLU A 233 1.89 -26.00 -1.70
N GLU A 234 2.18 -25.25 -2.79
CA GLU A 234 3.33 -25.55 -3.66
C GLU A 234 4.67 -25.44 -2.93
N ALA A 235 4.79 -24.48 -2.00
CA ALA A 235 5.97 -24.28 -1.15
C ALA A 235 6.11 -25.30 -0.03
N THR A 236 5.17 -26.22 0.17
CA THR A 236 5.14 -27.19 1.28
C THR A 236 5.13 -26.53 2.67
N LEU A 237 4.63 -25.30 2.77
CA LEU A 237 4.59 -24.52 3.99
C LEU A 237 3.22 -24.61 4.68
N GLU A 238 3.23 -24.62 6.00
CA GLU A 238 2.00 -24.59 6.79
C GLU A 238 1.46 -23.16 6.88
N ARG A 239 0.23 -22.96 6.44
CA ARG A 239 -0.44 -21.67 6.57
C ARG A 239 -0.94 -21.48 8.01
N PRO A 240 -0.58 -20.36 8.68
CA PRO A 240 -1.16 -20.03 9.98
C PRO A 240 -2.68 -19.80 9.89
N SER A 241 -3.38 -19.92 11.02
CA SER A 241 -4.84 -19.78 11.06
C SER A 241 -5.31 -18.38 10.66
N TYR A 242 -6.39 -18.30 9.89
CA TYR A 242 -7.07 -17.02 9.62
C TYR A 242 -7.76 -16.43 10.86
N ASP A 243 -8.04 -17.27 11.86
CA ASP A 243 -8.63 -16.85 13.13
C ASP A 243 -7.57 -16.45 14.18
N ALA A 244 -6.28 -16.44 13.78
CA ALA A 244 -5.21 -15.96 14.65
C ALA A 244 -5.41 -14.49 15.00
N TRP A 245 -4.92 -14.09 16.17
CA TRP A 245 -4.93 -12.70 16.57
C TRP A 245 -4.07 -11.85 15.62
N MET A 246 -4.60 -10.68 15.22
CA MET A 246 -3.98 -9.79 14.22
C MET A 246 -3.74 -8.40 14.78
N TYR A 247 -2.58 -7.85 14.51
CA TYR A 247 -2.32 -6.42 14.72
C TYR A 247 -3.11 -5.58 13.72
N THR A 248 -3.62 -4.45 14.22
CA THR A 248 -4.31 -3.42 13.41
C THR A 248 -3.95 -2.05 13.93
N GLY A 249 -4.13 -1.02 13.13
CA GLY A 249 -3.94 0.38 13.52
C GLY A 249 -3.18 1.23 12.52
N GLY A 250 -2.43 0.64 11.59
CA GLY A 250 -1.66 1.38 10.60
C GLY A 250 -2.52 2.31 9.75
N LYS A 251 -3.69 1.82 9.30
CA LYS A 251 -4.67 2.62 8.54
C LYS A 251 -5.18 3.87 9.27
N VAL A 252 -4.99 3.97 10.58
CA VAL A 252 -5.43 5.09 11.43
C VAL A 252 -4.29 5.75 12.21
N GLY A 253 -3.04 5.49 11.83
CA GLY A 253 -1.86 6.16 12.39
C GLY A 253 -1.28 5.52 13.67
N HIS A 254 -1.67 4.28 14.00
CA HIS A 254 -1.08 3.51 15.08
C HIS A 254 -0.11 2.48 14.49
N HIS A 255 1.17 2.80 14.59
CA HIS A 255 2.26 2.04 13.95
C HIS A 255 3.08 1.27 14.97
N THR A 256 3.87 0.30 14.47
CA THR A 256 4.91 -0.34 15.27
C THR A 256 6.10 0.62 15.42
N GLU A 257 7.01 0.32 16.37
CA GLU A 257 8.23 1.12 16.55
C GLU A 257 9.09 1.20 15.29
N HIS A 258 8.96 0.24 14.39
CA HIS A 258 9.76 0.12 13.17
C HIS A 258 9.53 1.27 12.17
N LEU A 259 8.33 1.85 12.12
CA LEU A 259 8.07 3.00 11.26
C LEU A 259 8.86 4.21 11.72
N GLY A 260 8.91 4.48 13.03
CA GLY A 260 9.64 5.63 13.57
C GLY A 260 11.13 5.62 13.18
N PHE A 261 11.79 4.47 13.25
CA PHE A 261 13.18 4.32 12.84
C PHE A 261 13.37 4.54 11.34
N LEU A 262 12.48 3.97 10.51
CA LEU A 262 12.52 4.12 9.07
C LEU A 262 12.33 5.58 8.65
N LEU A 263 11.37 6.28 9.24
CA LEU A 263 11.11 7.70 8.95
C LEU A 263 12.27 8.59 9.40
N ALA A 264 12.87 8.30 10.57
CA ALA A 264 14.02 9.06 11.05
C ALA A 264 15.19 9.02 10.04
N GLU A 265 15.42 7.88 9.38
CA GLU A 265 16.42 7.73 8.34
C GLU A 265 16.00 8.43 7.04
N MET A 266 14.78 8.14 6.56
CA MET A 266 14.25 8.64 5.29
C MET A 266 14.08 10.18 5.28
N GLN A 267 13.61 10.76 6.37
CA GLN A 267 13.21 12.16 6.46
C GLN A 267 14.31 13.09 7.00
N TYR A 268 15.45 12.54 7.42
CA TYR A 268 16.48 13.36 8.09
C TYR A 268 16.96 14.53 7.25
N LEU A 269 17.41 14.29 6.03
CA LEU A 269 17.92 15.35 5.16
C LEU A 269 16.84 16.36 4.75
N PRO A 270 15.66 15.95 4.24
CA PRO A 270 14.59 16.88 3.89
C PRO A 270 14.10 17.74 5.06
N ARG A 271 14.12 17.21 6.29
CA ARG A 271 13.73 17.99 7.49
C ARG A 271 14.83 18.92 7.96
N THR A 272 16.09 18.50 7.84
CA THR A 272 17.24 19.33 8.25
C THR A 272 17.46 20.51 7.31
N TYR A 273 17.21 20.32 6.03
CA TYR A 273 17.43 21.32 4.98
C TYR A 273 16.12 21.60 4.22
N PRO A 274 15.09 22.21 4.87
CA PRO A 274 13.75 22.35 4.31
C PRO A 274 13.67 23.20 3.03
N ASP A 275 14.62 24.11 2.85
CA ASP A 275 14.67 25.06 1.73
C ASP A 275 15.62 24.59 0.61
N ALA A 276 16.25 23.42 0.73
CA ALA A 276 17.14 22.91 -0.30
C ALA A 276 16.33 22.52 -1.55
N THR A 277 16.71 23.06 -2.69
CA THR A 277 16.09 22.80 -4.01
C THR A 277 16.98 21.95 -4.91
N VAL A 278 18.21 21.72 -4.51
CA VAL A 278 19.22 20.89 -5.21
C VAL A 278 19.89 19.99 -4.17
N TRP A 279 20.02 18.71 -4.49
CA TRP A 279 20.61 17.66 -3.65
C TRP A 279 21.82 17.03 -4.32
#